data_477e748ca56d5146dbe4c576aa8a592b
#
_entry.id   477e748ca56d5146dbe4c576aa8a592b
#
_cell.length_a   1.000
_cell.length_b   1.000
_cell.length_c   1.000
_cell.angle_alpha   90.00
_cell.angle_beta   90.00
_cell.angle_gamma   90.00
#
_symmetry.space_group_name_H-M   'P 1'
#
loop_
_entity.id
_entity.type
_entity.pdbx_description
1 polymer ?
#
loop_
_entity_poly.entity_id
_entity_poly.type
_entity_poly.pdbx_seq_one_letter_code
_entity_poly.pdbx_strand_id
1 'polypeptide(L)'
;MLTLRGSTMKKLLIALAGAVCLFTNLPVKADQLQDIEKRGTIRIAVPQDFPPFGSVGTDLQPQGYDIDMARYLAKQMKLKLQLVPVTSANRVPYLQTDKVDLVISSLGKNPEREKVIDFSRAYAPFFLGVFGPKGTELKDAAALSGKTIGVTRGAVEDMVLTSVAPKEANVKRYEDNNTTLSAYLSGQVQYVATGNLVVAAISRQNAAKAPVPSFMLKDSPCFIGLKKNEPALKAKVDALIEQGIKDGTLNGLSEQWLKAPLPANLGA
;
A
#
# COMPACT_ATOMS: atom_id res chain seq x y z
N MET A 1 -85.03 36.59 -17.62
CA MET A 1 -84.21 37.83 -17.67
C MET A 1 -82.99 37.59 -16.76
N LEU A 2 -81.89 37.82 -17.31
CA LEU A 2 -80.49 37.84 -16.86
C LEU A 2 -79.68 36.56 -16.97
N THR A 3 -78.86 36.59 -17.98
CA THR A 3 -77.64 35.91 -18.30
C THR A 3 -76.49 36.32 -17.39
N LEU A 4 -75.61 35.38 -16.92
CA LEU A 4 -74.28 35.66 -16.51
C LEU A 4 -73.44 34.30 -16.60
N ARG A 5 -72.72 34.16 -17.65
CA ARG A 5 -71.32 34.31 -17.96
C ARG A 5 -70.45 33.26 -17.31
N GLY A 6 -70.24 32.21 -18.10
CA GLY A 6 -69.10 31.33 -17.97
C GLY A 6 -67.82 32.03 -18.42
N SER A 7 -66.93 32.37 -17.47
CA SER A 7 -65.59 32.95 -17.78
C SER A 7 -64.53 32.68 -16.74
N THR A 8 -64.71 31.71 -15.87
CA THR A 8 -63.67 31.42 -14.80
C THR A 8 -63.07 30.02 -14.85
N MET A 9 -63.53 29.17 -15.78
CA MET A 9 -62.99 27.80 -15.86
C MET A 9 -61.89 27.56 -16.91
N LYS A 10 -61.48 28.59 -17.66
CA LYS A 10 -60.38 28.49 -18.67
C LYS A 10 -59.05 29.01 -18.22
N LYS A 11 -58.94 29.55 -17.01
CA LYS A 11 -57.65 30.03 -16.48
C LYS A 11 -56.95 29.10 -15.49
N LEU A 12 -57.54 27.95 -15.15
CA LEU A 12 -56.94 26.98 -14.18
C LEU A 12 -56.28 25.78 -14.84
N LEU A 13 -56.26 25.68 -16.17
CA LEU A 13 -55.68 24.54 -16.91
C LEU A 13 -54.36 24.85 -17.57
N ILE A 14 -53.76 26.04 -17.39
CA ILE A 14 -52.44 26.40 -17.98
C ILE A 14 -51.31 26.46 -16.94
N ALA A 15 -51.63 26.27 -15.65
CA ALA A 15 -50.62 26.34 -14.56
C ALA A 15 -50.00 24.97 -14.19
N LEU A 16 -50.34 23.85 -14.86
CA LEU A 16 -49.89 22.51 -14.48
C LEU A 16 -48.99 21.85 -15.53
N ALA A 17 -48.46 22.58 -16.51
CA ALA A 17 -47.57 22.05 -17.56
C ALA A 17 -46.14 22.58 -17.48
N GLY A 18 -45.72 23.13 -16.33
CA GLY A 18 -44.38 23.72 -16.13
C GLY A 18 -43.49 23.08 -15.06
N ALA A 19 -43.83 21.88 -14.58
CA ALA A 19 -42.89 21.11 -13.77
C ALA A 19 -41.87 20.44 -14.71
N VAL A 20 -41.04 21.23 -15.38
CA VAL A 20 -39.83 20.77 -16.00
C VAL A 20 -38.95 20.18 -14.87
N CYS A 21 -38.82 18.87 -14.87
CA CYS A 21 -37.81 18.15 -14.07
C CYS A 21 -36.45 18.76 -14.38
N LEU A 22 -36.04 19.72 -13.58
CA LEU A 22 -34.62 20.04 -13.41
C LEU A 22 -33.96 18.78 -12.81
N PHE A 23 -33.67 17.82 -13.68
CA PHE A 23 -32.62 16.85 -13.37
C PHE A 23 -31.36 17.68 -13.18
N THR A 24 -31.07 18.06 -11.95
CA THR A 24 -29.78 18.53 -11.54
C THR A 24 -28.84 17.38 -11.86
N ASN A 25 -28.13 17.45 -13.00
CA ASN A 25 -26.96 16.69 -13.26
C ASN A 25 -25.95 17.14 -12.19
N LEU A 26 -26.05 16.56 -10.99
CA LEU A 26 -24.95 16.58 -10.05
C LEU A 26 -23.78 15.99 -10.83
N PRO A 27 -22.63 16.67 -10.92
CA PRO A 27 -21.46 16.10 -11.56
C PRO A 27 -21.16 14.81 -10.81
N VAL A 28 -21.47 13.67 -11.43
CA VAL A 28 -20.95 12.38 -10.98
C VAL A 28 -19.45 12.55 -11.09
N LYS A 29 -18.76 12.66 -9.95
CA LYS A 29 -17.31 12.68 -9.92
C LYS A 29 -16.87 11.44 -10.71
N ALA A 30 -16.18 11.65 -11.82
CA ALA A 30 -15.66 10.55 -12.61
C ALA A 30 -14.81 9.68 -11.67
N ASP A 31 -15.05 8.36 -11.68
CA ASP A 31 -14.23 7.43 -10.94
C ASP A 31 -12.79 7.53 -11.47
N GLN A 32 -11.82 7.48 -10.60
CA GLN A 32 -10.40 7.61 -10.95
C GLN A 32 -9.98 6.61 -12.05
N LEU A 33 -10.64 5.45 -12.14
CA LEU A 33 -10.38 4.47 -13.20
C LEU A 33 -10.60 5.07 -14.60
N GLN A 34 -11.70 5.81 -14.81
CA GLN A 34 -11.99 6.45 -16.10
C GLN A 34 -10.95 7.51 -16.46
N ASP A 35 -10.49 8.29 -15.47
CA ASP A 35 -9.45 9.30 -15.68
C ASP A 35 -8.12 8.65 -16.06
N ILE A 36 -7.75 7.52 -15.42
CA ILE A 36 -6.55 6.74 -15.73
C ILE A 36 -6.63 6.17 -17.14
N GLU A 37 -7.76 5.55 -17.52
CA GLU A 37 -7.98 4.97 -18.85
C GLU A 37 -7.92 6.03 -19.95
N LYS A 38 -8.58 7.17 -19.75
CA LYS A 38 -8.54 8.31 -20.68
C LYS A 38 -7.14 8.88 -20.86
N ARG A 39 -6.36 8.94 -19.78
CA ARG A 39 -4.96 9.38 -19.80
C ARG A 39 -4.04 8.36 -20.49
N GLY A 40 -4.43 7.09 -20.53
CA GLY A 40 -3.64 5.98 -21.10
C GLY A 40 -2.39 5.64 -20.32
N THR A 41 -2.24 6.15 -19.09
CA THR A 41 -1.06 5.95 -18.23
C THR A 41 -1.48 5.77 -16.80
N ILE A 42 -0.90 4.78 -16.12
CA ILE A 42 -1.08 4.56 -14.69
C ILE A 42 0.22 4.89 -13.95
N ARG A 43 0.12 5.71 -12.91
CA ARG A 43 1.24 6.14 -12.05
C ARG A 43 1.22 5.30 -10.78
N ILE A 44 2.27 4.53 -10.55
CA ILE A 44 2.34 3.61 -9.43
C ILE A 44 3.54 3.93 -8.55
N ALA A 45 3.27 4.23 -7.27
CA ALA A 45 4.31 4.39 -6.26
C ALA A 45 4.92 3.02 -5.91
N VAL A 46 6.26 2.93 -5.93
CA VAL A 46 6.99 1.69 -5.68
C VAL A 46 8.21 1.93 -4.77
N PRO A 47 8.67 0.92 -4.01
CA PRO A 47 9.88 1.06 -3.22
C PRO A 47 11.12 0.94 -4.13
N GLN A 48 12.21 1.61 -3.75
CA GLN A 48 13.50 1.49 -4.44
C GLN A 48 14.63 0.99 -3.51
N ASP A 49 14.35 0.83 -2.23
CA ASP A 49 15.31 0.58 -1.16
C ASP A 49 14.87 -0.55 -0.22
N PHE A 50 13.98 -1.43 -0.68
CA PHE A 50 13.35 -2.46 0.14
C PHE A 50 13.34 -3.84 -0.56
N PRO A 51 14.52 -4.45 -0.82
CA PRO A 51 14.55 -5.78 -1.43
C PRO A 51 13.93 -6.83 -0.50
N PRO A 52 13.20 -7.82 -1.02
CA PRO A 52 13.02 -8.17 -2.43
C PRO A 52 11.85 -7.45 -3.13
N PHE A 53 11.16 -6.51 -2.46
CA PHE A 53 9.99 -5.83 -3.01
C PHE A 53 10.34 -4.79 -4.06
N GLY A 54 11.37 -3.96 -3.79
CA GLY A 54 11.87 -3.00 -4.75
C GLY A 54 13.32 -2.61 -4.46
N SER A 55 14.12 -2.57 -5.50
CA SER A 55 15.52 -2.14 -5.48
C SER A 55 15.91 -1.62 -6.86
N VAL A 56 17.07 -1.00 -6.95
CA VAL A 56 17.70 -0.63 -8.22
C VAL A 56 18.72 -1.71 -8.58
N GLY A 57 18.59 -2.26 -9.78
CA GLY A 57 19.50 -3.26 -10.31
C GLY A 57 20.87 -2.68 -10.70
N THR A 58 21.81 -3.56 -11.08
CA THR A 58 23.12 -3.15 -11.58
C THR A 58 23.06 -2.42 -12.93
N ASP A 59 21.96 -2.62 -13.66
CA ASP A 59 21.60 -1.93 -14.90
C ASP A 59 20.87 -0.60 -14.64
N LEU A 60 20.81 -0.16 -13.39
CA LEU A 60 20.09 1.03 -12.91
C LEU A 60 18.55 0.97 -13.12
N GLN A 61 18.01 -0.21 -13.44
CA GLN A 61 16.57 -0.36 -13.60
C GLN A 61 15.89 -0.80 -12.30
N PRO A 62 14.66 -0.33 -12.05
CA PRO A 62 13.84 -0.82 -10.94
C PRO A 62 13.52 -2.30 -11.10
N GLN A 63 13.73 -3.07 -10.02
CA GLN A 63 13.45 -4.50 -9.96
C GLN A 63 12.88 -4.90 -8.60
N GLY A 64 12.13 -6.00 -8.55
CA GLY A 64 11.54 -6.53 -7.32
C GLY A 64 10.10 -6.96 -7.49
N TYR A 65 9.58 -7.58 -6.44
CA TYR A 65 8.21 -8.11 -6.43
C TYR A 65 7.15 -7.04 -6.72
N ASP A 66 7.24 -5.89 -6.05
CA ASP A 66 6.30 -4.77 -6.23
C ASP A 66 6.43 -4.11 -7.60
N ILE A 67 7.66 -4.09 -8.15
CA ILE A 67 7.91 -3.57 -9.49
C ILE A 67 7.23 -4.47 -10.54
N ASP A 68 7.37 -5.79 -10.41
CA ASP A 68 6.74 -6.73 -11.34
C ASP A 68 5.23 -6.82 -11.13
N MET A 69 4.74 -6.63 -9.92
CA MET A 69 3.30 -6.48 -9.64
C MET A 69 2.73 -5.23 -10.34
N ALA A 70 3.45 -4.10 -10.31
CA ALA A 70 3.06 -2.89 -11.03
C ALA A 70 3.04 -3.10 -12.55
N ARG A 71 4.05 -3.79 -13.09
CA ARG A 71 4.11 -4.18 -14.51
C ARG A 71 2.95 -5.08 -14.91
N TYR A 72 2.64 -6.07 -14.06
CA TYR A 72 1.50 -6.97 -14.27
C TYR A 72 0.19 -6.18 -14.38
N LEU A 73 -0.12 -5.32 -13.40
CA LEU A 73 -1.36 -4.52 -13.41
C LEU A 73 -1.45 -3.62 -14.64
N ALA A 74 -0.41 -2.86 -14.94
CA ALA A 74 -0.40 -1.96 -16.10
C ALA A 74 -0.61 -2.72 -17.42
N LYS A 75 0.02 -3.89 -17.58
CA LYS A 75 -0.17 -4.77 -18.74
C LYS A 75 -1.61 -5.26 -18.86
N GLN A 76 -2.20 -5.76 -17.76
CA GLN A 76 -3.58 -6.25 -17.76
C GLN A 76 -4.60 -5.14 -18.04
N MET A 77 -4.32 -3.92 -17.58
CA MET A 77 -5.14 -2.74 -17.84
C MET A 77 -4.87 -2.12 -19.22
N LYS A 78 -3.88 -2.61 -19.98
CA LYS A 78 -3.42 -2.05 -21.28
C LYS A 78 -3.02 -0.57 -21.20
N LEU A 79 -2.37 -0.19 -20.11
CA LEU A 79 -1.92 1.17 -19.82
C LEU A 79 -0.39 1.26 -19.87
N LYS A 80 0.11 2.45 -20.19
CA LYS A 80 1.53 2.79 -19.98
C LYS A 80 1.82 2.85 -18.48
N LEU A 81 2.91 2.25 -18.05
CA LEU A 81 3.35 2.27 -16.65
C LEU A 81 4.30 3.44 -16.41
N GLN A 82 3.99 4.25 -15.40
CA GLN A 82 4.92 5.22 -14.83
C GLN A 82 5.21 4.81 -13.37
N LEU A 83 6.42 4.35 -13.13
CA LEU A 83 6.90 4.06 -11.77
C LEU A 83 7.32 5.35 -11.08
N VAL A 84 6.90 5.53 -9.84
CA VAL A 84 7.23 6.68 -8.99
C VAL A 84 7.88 6.15 -7.71
N PRO A 85 9.21 6.31 -7.56
CA PRO A 85 9.90 5.88 -6.35
C PRO A 85 9.43 6.65 -5.12
N VAL A 86 9.20 5.93 -4.01
CA VAL A 86 8.75 6.52 -2.73
C VAL A 86 9.50 5.94 -1.55
N THR A 87 9.64 6.76 -0.50
CA THR A 87 10.00 6.30 0.84
C THR A 87 8.76 5.85 1.61
N SER A 88 8.93 5.19 2.74
CA SER A 88 7.82 4.74 3.58
C SER A 88 6.89 5.87 4.02
N ALA A 89 7.43 7.03 4.35
CA ALA A 89 6.67 8.21 4.79
C ALA A 89 5.84 8.85 3.65
N ASN A 90 6.29 8.73 2.40
CA ASN A 90 5.67 9.42 1.25
C ASN A 90 4.54 8.62 0.59
N ARG A 91 4.37 7.32 0.90
CA ARG A 91 3.37 6.45 0.26
C ARG A 91 1.96 7.03 0.29
N VAL A 92 1.43 7.26 1.49
CA VAL A 92 0.07 7.79 1.68
C VAL A 92 -0.06 9.24 1.19
N PRO A 93 0.84 10.18 1.53
CA PRO A 93 0.78 11.55 1.02
C PRO A 93 0.78 11.65 -0.52
N TYR A 94 1.54 10.81 -1.23
CA TYR A 94 1.57 10.85 -2.70
C TYR A 94 0.24 10.40 -3.31
N LEU A 95 -0.44 9.45 -2.68
CA LEU A 95 -1.77 9.02 -3.09
C LEU A 95 -2.83 10.12 -2.84
N GLN A 96 -2.80 10.73 -1.65
CA GLN A 96 -3.75 11.78 -1.26
C GLN A 96 -3.61 13.06 -2.10
N THR A 97 -2.41 13.35 -2.60
CA THR A 97 -2.11 14.56 -3.38
C THR A 97 -2.08 14.32 -4.89
N ASP A 98 -2.64 13.21 -5.37
CA ASP A 98 -2.73 12.84 -6.80
C ASP A 98 -1.38 12.76 -7.53
N LYS A 99 -0.28 12.56 -6.84
CA LYS A 99 1.03 12.30 -7.46
C LYS A 99 1.10 10.91 -8.06
N VAL A 100 0.35 9.96 -7.50
CA VAL A 100 0.22 8.57 -7.97
C VAL A 100 -1.23 8.12 -7.95
N ASP A 101 -1.52 7.11 -8.73
CA ASP A 101 -2.85 6.49 -8.80
C ASP A 101 -2.97 5.28 -7.86
N LEU A 102 -1.88 4.53 -7.70
CA LEU A 102 -1.77 3.38 -6.81
C LEU A 102 -0.47 3.43 -6.02
N VAL A 103 -0.48 2.80 -4.86
CA VAL A 103 0.73 2.50 -4.07
C VAL A 103 0.93 0.99 -4.01
N ILE A 104 1.99 0.49 -4.63
CA ILE A 104 2.47 -0.90 -4.56
C ILE A 104 3.86 -0.85 -3.96
N SER A 105 3.94 -0.84 -2.64
CA SER A 105 5.19 -0.60 -1.92
C SER A 105 5.17 -1.32 -0.56
N SER A 106 5.01 -2.66 -0.58
CA SER A 106 4.85 -3.49 0.61
C SER A 106 3.95 -2.86 1.68
N LEU A 107 2.81 -2.28 1.23
CA LEU A 107 1.97 -1.43 2.06
C LEU A 107 1.10 -2.26 3.00
N GLY A 108 1.39 -2.21 4.30
CA GLY A 108 0.56 -2.83 5.33
C GLY A 108 -0.62 -1.94 5.75
N LYS A 109 -1.70 -2.58 6.20
CA LYS A 109 -2.87 -1.91 6.78
C LYS A 109 -2.65 -1.52 8.23
N ASN A 110 -3.21 -0.39 8.61
CA ASN A 110 -3.45 0.01 9.99
C ASN A 110 -4.64 0.98 10.06
N PRO A 111 -5.25 1.18 11.26
CA PRO A 111 -6.43 2.02 11.42
C PRO A 111 -6.25 3.48 10.94
N GLU A 112 -5.06 4.05 11.10
CA GLU A 112 -4.80 5.44 10.70
C GLU A 112 -4.80 5.59 9.16
N ARG A 113 -4.17 4.64 8.46
CA ARG A 113 -4.18 4.62 6.99
C ARG A 113 -5.58 4.35 6.44
N GLU A 114 -6.34 3.43 7.07
CA GLU A 114 -7.71 3.08 6.64
C GLU A 114 -8.69 4.24 6.75
N LYS A 115 -8.42 5.24 7.58
CA LYS A 115 -9.22 6.48 7.63
C LYS A 115 -9.08 7.31 6.34
N VAL A 116 -7.93 7.27 5.68
CA VAL A 116 -7.57 8.22 4.62
C VAL A 116 -7.33 7.62 3.24
N ILE A 117 -7.13 6.31 3.14
CA ILE A 117 -6.99 5.56 1.88
C ILE A 117 -7.78 4.26 1.92
N ASP A 118 -8.05 3.68 0.76
CA ASP A 118 -8.58 2.33 0.62
C ASP A 118 -7.47 1.34 0.28
N PHE A 119 -7.74 0.06 0.51
CA PHE A 119 -6.82 -1.04 0.29
C PHE A 119 -7.46 -2.10 -0.60
N SER A 120 -6.65 -2.68 -1.48
CA SER A 120 -7.02 -3.87 -2.24
C SER A 120 -7.09 -5.12 -1.37
N ARG A 121 -7.35 -6.26 -2.00
CA ARG A 121 -7.01 -7.59 -1.46
C ARG A 121 -5.50 -7.67 -1.22
N ALA A 122 -5.08 -8.56 -0.31
CA ALA A 122 -3.66 -8.85 -0.13
C ALA A 122 -3.06 -9.49 -1.39
N TYR A 123 -1.81 -9.12 -1.73
CA TYR A 123 -1.09 -9.68 -2.88
C TYR A 123 0.22 -10.37 -2.51
N ALA A 124 0.73 -10.18 -1.28
CA ALA A 124 1.91 -10.86 -0.78
C ALA A 124 1.82 -11.12 0.72
N PRO A 125 2.38 -12.24 1.21
CA PRO A 125 2.55 -12.50 2.64
C PRO A 125 3.67 -11.63 3.18
N PHE A 126 3.53 -11.13 4.39
CA PHE A 126 4.56 -10.36 5.07
C PHE A 126 4.31 -10.30 6.57
N PHE A 127 5.33 -10.40 7.39
CA PHE A 127 5.21 -10.06 8.80
C PHE A 127 6.35 -9.15 9.26
N LEU A 128 6.07 -8.37 10.29
CA LEU A 128 6.96 -7.42 10.89
C LEU A 128 7.49 -7.98 12.20
N GLY A 129 8.77 -7.78 12.46
CA GLY A 129 9.41 -8.26 13.67
C GLY A 129 10.55 -7.36 14.13
N VAL A 130 11.05 -7.66 15.30
CA VAL A 130 12.34 -7.17 15.79
C VAL A 130 13.37 -8.25 15.54
N PHE A 131 14.48 -7.85 14.95
CA PHE A 131 15.59 -8.71 14.59
C PHE A 131 16.88 -8.18 15.19
N GLY A 132 17.81 -9.09 15.52
CA GLY A 132 19.06 -8.70 16.15
C GLY A 132 20.16 -9.74 15.95
N PRO A 133 21.33 -9.60 16.59
CA PRO A 133 22.41 -10.53 16.49
C PRO A 133 22.04 -11.91 17.07
N LYS A 134 22.53 -12.97 16.45
CA LYS A 134 22.37 -14.34 16.95
C LYS A 134 22.91 -14.47 18.39
N GLY A 135 22.14 -15.12 19.24
CA GLY A 135 22.48 -15.33 20.66
C GLY A 135 22.10 -14.15 21.57
N THR A 136 21.42 -13.13 21.02
CA THR A 136 20.91 -11.97 21.78
C THR A 136 19.41 -11.75 21.54
N GLU A 137 18.70 -12.82 21.17
CA GLU A 137 17.28 -12.78 20.85
C GLU A 137 16.47 -12.32 22.07
N LEU A 138 15.55 -11.39 21.83
CA LEU A 138 14.65 -10.84 22.82
C LEU A 138 13.34 -11.62 22.83
N LYS A 139 12.76 -11.84 24.01
CA LYS A 139 11.53 -12.59 24.16
C LYS A 139 10.30 -11.82 23.69
N ASP A 140 10.26 -10.53 24.00
CA ASP A 140 9.11 -9.66 23.78
C ASP A 140 9.54 -8.17 23.74
N ALA A 141 8.57 -7.27 23.58
CA ALA A 141 8.82 -5.84 23.53
C ALA A 141 9.34 -5.24 24.84
N ALA A 142 9.01 -5.82 26.01
CA ALA A 142 9.52 -5.32 27.28
C ALA A 142 11.04 -5.47 27.41
N ALA A 143 11.61 -6.50 26.77
CA ALA A 143 13.05 -6.73 26.73
C ALA A 143 13.83 -5.70 25.90
N LEU A 144 13.14 -4.78 25.21
CA LEU A 144 13.76 -3.62 24.52
C LEU A 144 14.21 -2.53 25.46
N SER A 145 13.89 -2.59 26.78
CA SER A 145 14.37 -1.63 27.77
C SER A 145 15.89 -1.48 27.74
N GLY A 146 16.37 -0.25 27.61
CA GLY A 146 17.79 0.07 27.50
C GLY A 146 18.46 -0.34 26.19
N LYS A 147 17.72 -0.90 25.22
CA LYS A 147 18.26 -1.30 23.90
C LYS A 147 18.08 -0.16 22.89
N THR A 148 18.97 -0.18 21.87
CA THR A 148 18.87 0.72 20.72
C THR A 148 18.33 0.00 19.53
N ILE A 149 17.18 0.46 19.00
CA ILE A 149 16.46 -0.16 17.88
C ILE A 149 16.35 0.82 16.72
N GLY A 150 16.77 0.40 15.52
CA GLY A 150 16.55 1.13 14.28
C GLY A 150 15.21 0.79 13.65
N VAL A 151 14.53 1.79 13.10
CA VAL A 151 13.28 1.61 12.36
C VAL A 151 13.15 2.66 11.26
N THR A 152 12.47 2.33 10.17
CA THR A 152 12.22 3.27 9.08
C THR A 152 10.99 4.13 9.41
N ARG A 153 11.16 5.44 9.39
CA ARG A 153 10.11 6.44 9.67
C ARG A 153 8.88 6.22 8.78
N GLY A 154 7.69 6.20 9.39
CA GLY A 154 6.41 6.08 8.69
C GLY A 154 6.10 4.69 8.14
N ALA A 155 6.93 3.69 8.43
CA ALA A 155 6.63 2.29 8.19
C ALA A 155 5.62 1.76 9.22
N VAL A 156 4.95 0.64 8.94
CA VAL A 156 3.99 0.04 9.91
C VAL A 156 4.73 -0.43 11.17
N GLU A 157 5.93 -0.97 11.01
CA GLU A 157 6.79 -1.38 12.13
C GLU A 157 7.17 -0.20 13.05
N ASP A 158 7.33 1.01 12.52
CA ASP A 158 7.55 2.20 13.35
C ASP A 158 6.33 2.51 14.22
N MET A 159 5.13 2.43 13.63
CA MET A 159 3.89 2.68 14.36
C MET A 159 3.64 1.62 15.44
N VAL A 160 3.82 0.34 15.10
CA VAL A 160 3.64 -0.78 16.04
C VAL A 160 4.69 -0.72 17.14
N LEU A 161 5.97 -0.55 16.78
CA LEU A 161 7.06 -0.45 17.76
C LEU A 161 6.84 0.71 18.74
N THR A 162 6.39 1.86 18.24
CA THR A 162 6.06 3.03 19.07
C THR A 162 4.98 2.72 20.11
N SER A 163 4.01 1.86 19.76
CA SER A 163 2.90 1.52 20.67
C SER A 163 3.27 0.49 21.74
N VAL A 164 4.32 -0.34 21.50
CA VAL A 164 4.66 -1.48 22.39
C VAL A 164 6.00 -1.34 23.09
N ALA A 165 6.92 -0.50 22.57
CA ALA A 165 8.24 -0.32 23.15
C ALA A 165 8.16 0.37 24.53
N PRO A 166 8.93 -0.12 25.52
CA PRO A 166 9.04 0.57 26.81
C PRO A 166 9.69 1.96 26.65
N LYS A 167 9.43 2.86 27.59
CA LYS A 167 9.95 4.24 27.54
C LYS A 167 11.47 4.31 27.52
N GLU A 168 12.12 3.34 28.14
CA GLU A 168 13.57 3.22 28.23
C GLU A 168 14.21 2.65 26.94
N ALA A 169 13.41 2.20 25.96
CA ALA A 169 13.90 1.79 24.66
C ALA A 169 14.35 3.02 23.85
N ASN A 170 15.55 2.95 23.26
CA ASN A 170 16.07 4.00 22.40
C ASN A 170 15.71 3.71 20.94
N VAL A 171 14.55 4.18 20.48
CA VAL A 171 14.08 3.98 19.10
C VAL A 171 14.63 5.07 18.19
N LYS A 172 15.57 4.69 17.31
CA LYS A 172 16.16 5.55 16.27
C LYS A 172 15.40 5.39 14.95
N ARG A 173 14.87 6.51 14.45
CA ARG A 173 14.12 6.56 13.19
C ARG A 173 14.97 7.11 12.08
N TYR A 174 15.07 6.34 11.01
CA TYR A 174 15.79 6.71 9.78
C TYR A 174 14.82 7.03 8.66
N GLU A 175 15.24 7.84 7.70
CA GLU A 175 14.35 8.35 6.65
C GLU A 175 14.01 7.29 5.58
N ASP A 176 14.88 6.31 5.37
CA ASP A 176 14.72 5.25 4.39
C ASP A 176 15.21 3.89 4.91
N ASN A 177 14.88 2.82 4.18
CA ASN A 177 15.21 1.47 4.59
C ASN A 177 16.72 1.17 4.46
N ASN A 178 17.39 1.71 3.45
CA ASN A 178 18.83 1.52 3.28
C ASN A 178 19.60 2.06 4.47
N THR A 179 19.26 3.28 4.93
CA THR A 179 19.87 3.91 6.10
C THR A 179 19.55 3.14 7.37
N THR A 180 18.31 2.67 7.54
CA THR A 180 17.90 1.83 8.68
C THR A 180 18.73 0.56 8.77
N LEU A 181 18.86 -0.17 7.66
CA LEU A 181 19.60 -1.43 7.61
C LEU A 181 21.10 -1.22 7.75
N SER A 182 21.64 -0.14 7.16
CA SER A 182 23.04 0.24 7.31
C SER A 182 23.40 0.56 8.76
N ALA A 183 22.50 1.22 9.49
CA ALA A 183 22.69 1.49 10.92
C ALA A 183 22.77 0.20 11.76
N TYR A 184 21.99 -0.82 11.43
CA TYR A 184 22.10 -2.12 12.06
C TYR A 184 23.43 -2.83 11.67
N LEU A 185 23.74 -2.92 10.38
CA LEU A 185 24.93 -3.62 9.88
C LEU A 185 26.24 -2.98 10.35
N SER A 186 26.24 -1.67 10.59
CA SER A 186 27.40 -0.94 11.14
C SER A 186 27.48 -0.95 12.68
N GLY A 187 26.47 -1.49 13.36
CA GLY A 187 26.41 -1.54 14.82
C GLY A 187 25.99 -0.20 15.50
N GLN A 188 25.46 0.76 14.74
CA GLN A 188 24.89 2.01 15.31
C GLN A 188 23.62 1.73 16.11
N VAL A 189 22.89 0.68 15.79
CA VAL A 189 21.76 0.13 16.55
C VAL A 189 21.98 -1.34 16.82
N GLN A 190 21.49 -1.82 17.96
CA GLN A 190 21.62 -3.21 18.38
C GLN A 190 20.59 -4.14 17.71
N TYR A 191 19.40 -3.61 17.48
CA TYR A 191 18.27 -4.31 16.87
C TYR A 191 17.69 -3.48 15.74
N VAL A 192 16.94 -4.14 14.85
CA VAL A 192 16.20 -3.48 13.77
C VAL A 192 14.76 -4.00 13.76
N ALA A 193 13.80 -3.09 13.67
CA ALA A 193 12.41 -3.43 13.40
C ALA A 193 12.16 -3.30 11.90
N THR A 194 11.81 -4.42 11.24
CA THR A 194 11.61 -4.48 9.79
C THR A 194 10.81 -5.74 9.41
N GLY A 195 10.68 -6.02 8.12
CA GLY A 195 9.99 -7.19 7.60
C GLY A 195 10.88 -8.43 7.47
N ASN A 196 10.28 -9.59 7.68
CA ASN A 196 10.96 -10.89 7.59
C ASN A 196 11.64 -11.15 6.24
N LEU A 197 10.99 -10.78 5.14
CA LEU A 197 11.52 -11.01 3.79
C LEU A 197 12.72 -10.11 3.47
N VAL A 198 12.75 -8.91 4.06
CA VAL A 198 13.91 -7.99 3.96
C VAL A 198 15.10 -8.58 4.68
N VAL A 199 14.91 -9.09 5.88
CA VAL A 199 15.95 -9.80 6.65
C VAL A 199 16.47 -11.02 5.89
N ALA A 200 15.57 -11.81 5.29
CA ALA A 200 15.96 -12.95 4.47
C ALA A 200 16.81 -12.54 3.25
N ALA A 201 16.51 -11.39 2.62
CA ALA A 201 17.32 -10.86 1.52
C ALA A 201 18.71 -10.42 1.99
N ILE A 202 18.82 -9.73 3.14
CA ILE A 202 20.09 -9.33 3.74
C ILE A 202 20.92 -10.57 4.10
N SER A 203 20.30 -11.58 4.70
CA SER A 203 20.98 -12.81 5.12
C SER A 203 21.64 -13.55 3.95
N ARG A 204 21.03 -13.48 2.77
CA ARG A 204 21.62 -14.05 1.54
C ARG A 204 22.84 -13.27 1.04
N GLN A 205 22.88 -11.96 1.29
CA GLN A 205 23.97 -11.08 0.83
C GLN A 205 25.10 -10.98 1.83
N ASN A 206 24.80 -11.06 3.14
CA ASN A 206 25.78 -10.90 4.22
C ASN A 206 25.45 -11.84 5.40
N ALA A 207 25.75 -13.13 5.22
CA ALA A 207 25.46 -14.15 6.23
C ALA A 207 26.14 -13.90 7.58
N ALA A 208 27.33 -13.29 7.60
CA ALA A 208 28.09 -13.05 8.83
C ALA A 208 27.43 -12.03 9.77
N LYS A 209 26.67 -11.09 9.21
CA LYS A 209 25.95 -10.04 9.96
C LYS A 209 24.43 -10.19 9.82
N ALA A 210 23.96 -11.34 9.36
CA ALA A 210 22.55 -11.62 9.19
C ALA A 210 21.81 -11.49 10.53
N PRO A 211 20.79 -10.61 10.64
CA PRO A 211 19.99 -10.56 11.84
C PRO A 211 19.08 -11.79 11.93
N VAL A 212 18.85 -12.25 13.16
CA VAL A 212 17.90 -13.34 13.44
C VAL A 212 16.64 -12.77 14.11
N PRO A 213 15.48 -13.42 13.96
CA PRO A 213 14.25 -12.95 14.59
C PRO A 213 14.33 -13.05 16.11
N SER A 214 13.97 -11.97 16.81
CA SER A 214 13.73 -11.97 18.25
C SER A 214 12.27 -12.26 18.52
N PHE A 215 11.37 -11.38 18.10
CA PHE A 215 9.92 -11.59 18.26
C PHE A 215 9.14 -10.92 17.12
N MET A 216 7.93 -11.41 16.87
CA MET A 216 7.02 -10.86 15.89
C MET A 216 6.28 -9.64 16.46
N LEU A 217 6.24 -8.55 15.69
CA LEU A 217 5.47 -7.35 16.02
C LEU A 217 4.03 -7.47 15.50
N LYS A 218 3.89 -7.89 14.23
CA LYS A 218 2.58 -7.93 13.56
C LYS A 218 2.63 -8.81 12.32
N ASP A 219 1.57 -9.59 12.10
CA ASP A 219 1.26 -10.10 10.77
C ASP A 219 0.71 -8.97 9.91
N SER A 220 1.32 -8.72 8.76
CA SER A 220 1.06 -7.53 7.95
C SER A 220 1.17 -7.83 6.45
N PRO A 221 0.23 -8.62 5.89
CA PRO A 221 0.20 -8.85 4.45
C PRO A 221 0.29 -7.52 3.67
N CYS A 222 0.82 -7.59 2.46
CA CYS A 222 0.96 -6.42 1.59
C CYS A 222 -0.32 -6.20 0.79
N PHE A 223 -0.74 -4.94 0.71
CA PHE A 223 -1.92 -4.48 -0.01
C PHE A 223 -1.57 -3.35 -0.97
N ILE A 224 -2.34 -3.18 -2.03
CA ILE A 224 -2.25 -2.02 -2.90
C ILE A 224 -3.09 -0.89 -2.27
N GLY A 225 -2.49 0.28 -2.10
CA GLY A 225 -3.18 1.47 -1.64
C GLY A 225 -3.85 2.23 -2.79
N LEU A 226 -5.08 2.71 -2.54
CA LEU A 226 -5.89 3.50 -3.47
C LEU A 226 -6.45 4.73 -2.75
N LYS A 227 -6.80 5.76 -3.51
CA LYS A 227 -7.58 6.88 -2.94
C LYS A 227 -8.89 6.37 -2.36
N LYS A 228 -9.36 7.09 -1.36
CA LYS A 228 -10.65 6.82 -0.72
C LYS A 228 -11.80 7.02 -1.71
N ASN A 229 -12.79 6.11 -1.63
CA ASN A 229 -14.03 6.22 -2.41
C ASN A 229 -13.84 6.13 -3.94
N GLU A 230 -12.96 5.23 -4.39
CA GLU A 230 -12.75 4.90 -5.80
C GLU A 230 -13.15 3.42 -6.07
N PRO A 231 -14.43 3.07 -5.97
CA PRO A 231 -14.90 1.67 -5.95
C PRO A 231 -14.62 0.93 -7.26
N ALA A 232 -14.71 1.59 -8.43
CA ALA A 232 -14.46 0.94 -9.71
C ALA A 232 -12.96 0.61 -9.87
N LEU A 233 -12.06 1.53 -9.51
CA LEU A 233 -10.63 1.26 -9.51
C LEU A 233 -10.27 0.13 -8.53
N LYS A 234 -10.85 0.16 -7.33
CA LYS A 234 -10.63 -0.91 -6.34
C LYS A 234 -11.10 -2.26 -6.85
N ALA A 235 -12.32 -2.34 -7.38
CA ALA A 235 -12.87 -3.59 -7.93
C ALA A 235 -12.00 -4.13 -9.09
N LYS A 236 -11.50 -3.24 -9.96
CA LYS A 236 -10.60 -3.62 -11.06
C LYS A 236 -9.29 -4.21 -10.53
N VAL A 237 -8.66 -3.54 -9.56
CA VAL A 237 -7.41 -4.01 -8.93
C VAL A 237 -7.61 -5.35 -8.22
N ASP A 238 -8.68 -5.49 -7.43
CA ASP A 238 -9.00 -6.72 -6.71
C ASP A 238 -9.25 -7.90 -7.66
N ALA A 239 -9.97 -7.67 -8.76
CA ALA A 239 -10.20 -8.69 -9.78
C ALA A 239 -8.91 -9.15 -10.48
N LEU A 240 -7.97 -8.20 -10.73
CA LEU A 240 -6.67 -8.54 -11.33
C LEU A 240 -5.77 -9.31 -10.35
N ILE A 241 -5.79 -8.98 -9.06
CA ILE A 241 -5.07 -9.77 -8.04
C ILE A 241 -5.64 -11.19 -8.00
N GLU A 242 -6.97 -11.34 -7.95
CA GLU A 242 -7.64 -12.64 -7.93
C GLU A 242 -7.31 -13.46 -9.18
N GLN A 243 -7.36 -12.85 -10.37
CA GLN A 243 -6.98 -13.48 -11.63
C GLN A 243 -5.53 -13.97 -11.59
N GLY A 244 -4.58 -13.12 -11.15
CA GLY A 244 -3.17 -13.46 -11.10
C GLY A 244 -2.83 -14.55 -10.07
N ILE A 245 -3.60 -14.65 -8.98
CA ILE A 245 -3.51 -15.77 -8.04
C ILE A 245 -4.02 -17.05 -8.72
N LYS A 246 -5.18 -16.98 -9.36
CA LYS A 246 -5.85 -18.14 -9.98
C LYS A 246 -5.08 -18.72 -11.17
N ASP A 247 -4.48 -17.86 -12.01
CA ASP A 247 -3.71 -18.30 -13.18
C ASP A 247 -2.24 -18.61 -12.88
N GLY A 248 -1.81 -18.46 -11.62
CA GLY A 248 -0.46 -18.75 -11.16
C GLY A 248 0.58 -17.64 -11.41
N THR A 249 0.19 -16.54 -12.08
CA THR A 249 1.12 -15.42 -12.38
C THR A 249 1.73 -14.84 -11.09
N LEU A 250 0.90 -14.56 -10.08
CA LEU A 250 1.39 -14.01 -8.80
C LEU A 250 2.20 -15.03 -8.02
N ASN A 251 1.89 -16.32 -8.12
CA ASN A 251 2.70 -17.37 -7.52
C ASN A 251 4.10 -17.42 -8.15
N GLY A 252 4.19 -17.31 -9.48
CA GLY A 252 5.48 -17.22 -10.18
C GLY A 252 6.31 -16.00 -9.73
N LEU A 253 5.70 -14.84 -9.54
CA LEU A 253 6.39 -13.66 -8.99
C LEU A 253 6.88 -13.90 -7.54
N SER A 254 6.05 -14.58 -6.72
CA SER A 254 6.41 -14.93 -5.34
C SER A 254 7.62 -15.88 -5.32
N GLU A 255 7.62 -16.94 -6.11
CA GLU A 255 8.73 -17.86 -6.21
C GLU A 255 10.01 -17.18 -6.72
N GLN A 256 9.87 -16.28 -7.71
CA GLN A 256 11.00 -15.52 -8.25
C GLN A 256 11.65 -14.61 -7.22
N TRP A 257 10.86 -13.82 -6.51
CA TRP A 257 11.38 -12.76 -5.64
C TRP A 257 11.41 -13.13 -4.17
N LEU A 258 10.33 -13.74 -3.64
CA LEU A 258 10.20 -14.07 -2.22
C LEU A 258 10.78 -15.45 -1.89
N LYS A 259 11.07 -16.27 -2.93
CA LYS A 259 11.64 -17.63 -2.83
C LYS A 259 10.71 -18.63 -2.15
N ALA A 260 9.41 -18.38 -2.22
CA ALA A 260 8.37 -19.24 -1.68
C ALA A 260 7.06 -19.07 -2.47
N PRO A 261 6.21 -20.09 -2.56
CA PRO A 261 4.88 -19.96 -3.13
C PRO A 261 4.01 -19.04 -2.26
N LEU A 262 2.97 -18.48 -2.89
CA LEU A 262 1.94 -17.74 -2.14
C LEU A 262 1.17 -18.71 -1.22
N PRO A 263 0.87 -18.31 0.03
CA PRO A 263 0.04 -19.13 0.91
C PRO A 263 -1.39 -19.23 0.35
N ALA A 264 -2.01 -20.42 0.49
CA ALA A 264 -3.35 -20.69 -0.03
C ALA A 264 -4.44 -19.78 0.55
N ASN A 265 -4.23 -19.25 1.74
CA ASN A 265 -5.14 -18.36 2.45
C ASN A 265 -4.78 -16.88 2.31
N LEU A 266 -3.94 -16.50 1.34
CA LEU A 266 -3.59 -15.11 1.11
C LEU A 266 -4.85 -14.31 0.70
N GLY A 267 -5.22 -13.37 1.55
CA GLY A 267 -6.37 -12.50 1.31
C GLY A 267 -7.75 -13.11 1.67
N ALA A 268 -7.76 -14.22 2.41
CA ALA A 268 -8.97 -14.75 3.04
C ALA A 268 -9.38 -13.91 4.26
#